data_915fa98c11b7154d714ab8ae58e06b79
#
_entry.id   915fa98c11b7154d714ab8ae58e06b79
#
_cell.length_a   1.000
_cell.length_b   1.000
_cell.length_c   1.000
_cell.angle_alpha   90.00
_cell.angle_beta   90.00
_cell.angle_gamma   90.00
#
_symmetry.space_group_name_H-M   'P 1'
#
loop_
_entity.id
_entity.type
_entity.pdbx_description
1 polymer ?
#
loop_
_entity_poly.entity_id
_entity_poly.type
_entity_poly.pdbx_seq_one_letter_code
_entity_poly.pdbx_strand_id
1 'polypeptide(L)'
;MVVFEKEQEFKDGDILAFAKRIDYPCPFIYKGTDKNGFHKYYIGLDALSIITLPNCTDARWGNGTLCYATEKEKQLLFDKMKEQGLQWNAEEKRVEKIRWRAGVGESFYFINSSLDVLNIEECWSILCDELNSAGNYFHTKEQAKEAVKRVKEVLCKYHEEIGE
;
A
#
# COMPACT_ATOMS: atom_id res chain seq x y z
N MET A 1 -38.93 -0.57 -25.36
CA MET A 1 -37.59 -1.21 -25.53
C MET A 1 -36.87 -1.01 -24.21
N VAL A 2 -36.82 -2.03 -23.38
CA VAL A 2 -36.13 -1.95 -22.06
C VAL A 2 -34.65 -2.10 -22.35
N VAL A 3 -33.90 -1.03 -22.20
CA VAL A 3 -32.43 -1.08 -22.25
C VAL A 3 -32.01 -1.72 -20.93
N PHE A 4 -31.60 -2.97 -20.96
CA PHE A 4 -30.86 -3.58 -19.84
C PHE A 4 -29.53 -2.86 -19.70
N GLU A 5 -29.38 -2.02 -18.71
CA GLU A 5 -28.07 -1.54 -18.29
C GLU A 5 -27.24 -2.78 -17.96
N LYS A 6 -26.12 -2.95 -18.67
CA LYS A 6 -25.14 -3.98 -18.34
C LYS A 6 -24.75 -3.78 -16.88
N GLU A 7 -24.95 -4.80 -16.05
CA GLU A 7 -24.39 -4.81 -14.70
C GLU A 7 -22.90 -4.51 -14.80
N GLN A 8 -22.47 -3.45 -14.16
CA GLN A 8 -21.09 -3.00 -14.18
C GLN A 8 -20.29 -3.94 -13.27
N GLU A 9 -19.44 -4.78 -13.86
CA GLU A 9 -18.61 -5.74 -13.14
C GLU A 9 -17.37 -5.03 -12.59
N PHE A 10 -17.32 -4.84 -11.27
CA PHE A 10 -16.18 -4.27 -10.56
C PHE A 10 -15.14 -5.34 -10.26
N LYS A 11 -13.86 -4.95 -10.34
CA LYS A 11 -12.72 -5.84 -10.11
C LYS A 11 -12.04 -5.53 -8.80
N ASP A 12 -11.42 -6.54 -8.24
CA ASP A 12 -10.57 -6.42 -7.07
C ASP A 12 -9.43 -5.40 -7.32
N GLY A 13 -9.34 -4.38 -6.47
CA GLY A 13 -8.43 -3.25 -6.61
C GLY A 13 -9.03 -2.00 -7.26
N ASP A 14 -10.26 -2.07 -7.80
CA ASP A 14 -10.95 -0.90 -8.33
C ASP A 14 -11.22 0.13 -7.21
N ILE A 15 -11.18 1.41 -7.57
CA ILE A 15 -11.53 2.47 -6.62
C ILE A 15 -12.96 2.89 -6.89
N LEU A 16 -13.82 2.60 -5.91
CA LEU A 16 -15.26 2.76 -5.99
C LEU A 16 -15.77 3.76 -4.96
N ALA A 17 -17.00 4.22 -5.17
CA ALA A 17 -17.76 5.04 -4.24
C ALA A 17 -19.24 4.62 -4.27
N PHE A 18 -20.03 5.05 -3.29
CA PHE A 18 -21.48 4.83 -3.27
C PHE A 18 -22.22 5.86 -4.12
N ALA A 19 -22.99 5.42 -5.11
CA ALA A 19 -23.63 6.24 -6.15
C ALA A 19 -24.58 7.35 -5.64
N LYS A 20 -25.05 7.30 -4.39
CA LYS A 20 -26.03 8.25 -3.85
C LYS A 20 -25.52 9.14 -2.72
N ARG A 21 -24.22 9.16 -2.44
CA ARG A 21 -23.65 10.00 -1.38
C ARG A 21 -22.98 11.25 -1.98
N ILE A 22 -23.82 12.25 -2.30
CA ILE A 22 -23.35 13.51 -2.90
C ILE A 22 -22.64 14.39 -1.85
N ASP A 23 -23.09 14.34 -0.59
CA ASP A 23 -22.61 15.26 0.45
C ASP A 23 -21.31 14.82 1.13
N TYR A 24 -21.01 13.52 1.09
CA TYR A 24 -19.81 12.94 1.71
C TYR A 24 -19.24 11.84 0.83
N PRO A 25 -18.25 12.16 -0.02
CA PRO A 25 -17.59 11.15 -0.82
C PRO A 25 -16.87 10.15 0.10
N CYS A 26 -17.24 8.89 -0.03
CA CYS A 26 -16.63 7.78 0.71
C CYS A 26 -15.96 6.84 -0.28
N PRO A 27 -14.88 7.25 -0.95
CA PRO A 27 -14.16 6.38 -1.87
C PRO A 27 -13.42 5.29 -1.10
N PHE A 28 -13.32 4.11 -1.72
CA PHE A 28 -12.62 2.98 -1.13
C PHE A 28 -12.02 2.07 -2.22
N ILE A 29 -11.00 1.31 -1.86
CA ILE A 29 -10.39 0.31 -2.72
C ILE A 29 -11.14 -1.01 -2.50
N TYR A 30 -11.84 -1.42 -3.54
CA TYR A 30 -12.73 -2.58 -3.54
C TYR A 30 -11.95 -3.90 -3.50
N LYS A 31 -12.46 -4.86 -2.73
CA LYS A 31 -11.88 -6.21 -2.59
C LYS A 31 -12.82 -7.30 -3.09
N GLY A 32 -14.11 -7.01 -3.21
CA GLY A 32 -15.12 -7.98 -3.61
C GLY A 32 -16.44 -7.76 -2.90
N THR A 33 -17.41 -8.61 -3.21
CA THR A 33 -18.71 -8.66 -2.53
C THR A 33 -18.91 -10.04 -1.92
N ASP A 34 -19.40 -10.11 -0.70
CA ASP A 34 -19.66 -11.38 -0.05
C ASP A 34 -21.00 -11.97 -0.48
N LYS A 35 -21.29 -13.23 -0.05
CA LYS A 35 -22.52 -13.96 -0.36
C LYS A 35 -23.81 -13.28 0.11
N ASN A 36 -23.72 -12.30 1.03
CA ASN A 36 -24.84 -11.54 1.56
C ASN A 36 -24.97 -10.16 0.87
N GLY A 37 -24.17 -9.88 -0.17
CA GLY A 37 -24.18 -8.62 -0.90
C GLY A 37 -23.43 -7.47 -0.23
N PHE A 38 -22.68 -7.70 0.84
CA PHE A 38 -21.84 -6.66 1.45
C PHE A 38 -20.51 -6.50 0.74
N HIS A 39 -20.13 -5.25 0.48
CA HIS A 39 -18.89 -4.93 -0.18
C HIS A 39 -17.71 -4.97 0.79
N LYS A 40 -16.66 -5.67 0.40
CA LYS A 40 -15.38 -5.72 1.12
C LYS A 40 -14.42 -4.71 0.52
N TYR A 41 -13.51 -4.19 1.32
CA TYR A 41 -12.53 -3.19 0.90
C TYR A 41 -11.17 -3.40 1.58
N TYR A 42 -10.13 -2.82 1.00
CA TYR A 42 -8.78 -2.78 1.57
C TYR A 42 -8.60 -1.55 2.47
N ILE A 43 -9.05 -0.40 2.00
CA ILE A 43 -8.99 0.89 2.68
C ILE A 43 -10.06 1.80 2.08
N GLY A 44 -10.58 2.73 2.86
CA GLY A 44 -11.55 3.71 2.38
C GLY A 44 -11.64 4.92 3.29
N LEU A 45 -12.43 5.90 2.88
CA LEU A 45 -12.78 7.06 3.69
C LEU A 45 -14.20 6.91 4.24
N ASP A 46 -14.39 7.25 5.49
CA ASP A 46 -15.73 7.39 6.07
C ASP A 46 -16.38 8.75 5.73
N ALA A 47 -17.58 9.00 6.24
CA ALA A 47 -18.30 10.25 6.01
C ALA A 47 -17.59 11.50 6.58
N LEU A 48 -16.61 11.33 7.45
CA LEU A 48 -15.77 12.40 8.01
C LEU A 48 -14.43 12.52 7.29
N SER A 49 -14.22 11.83 6.16
CA SER A 49 -12.97 11.72 5.42
C SER A 49 -11.82 11.14 6.26
N ILE A 50 -12.16 10.29 7.23
CA ILE A 50 -11.19 9.57 8.05
C ILE A 50 -10.89 8.23 7.38
N ILE A 51 -9.61 7.88 7.32
CA ILE A 51 -9.17 6.57 6.81
C ILE A 51 -9.73 5.44 7.67
N THR A 52 -10.39 4.51 7.01
CA THR A 52 -10.85 3.27 7.63
C THR A 52 -10.10 2.08 7.02
N LEU A 53 -9.35 1.39 7.87
CA LEU A 53 -8.77 0.09 7.57
C LEU A 53 -9.71 -1.00 8.09
N PRO A 54 -9.86 -2.12 7.38
CA PRO A 54 -10.61 -3.24 7.91
C PRO A 54 -9.90 -3.77 9.16
N ASN A 55 -10.55 -3.66 10.31
CA ASN A 55 -10.02 -4.18 11.58
C ASN A 55 -10.05 -5.72 11.67
N CYS A 56 -10.67 -6.37 10.69
CA CYS A 56 -10.77 -7.82 10.56
C CYS A 56 -10.92 -8.21 9.09
N THR A 57 -10.72 -9.49 8.79
CA THR A 57 -10.86 -10.05 7.43
C THR A 57 -12.27 -9.92 6.85
N ASP A 58 -13.26 -9.58 7.67
CA ASP A 58 -14.67 -9.47 7.31
C ASP A 58 -15.22 -8.04 7.38
N ALA A 59 -14.38 -7.01 7.34
CA ALA A 59 -14.85 -5.64 7.28
C ALA A 59 -15.72 -5.42 6.03
N ARG A 60 -16.95 -5.00 6.26
CA ARG A 60 -17.99 -4.85 5.25
C ARG A 60 -18.50 -3.43 5.24
N TRP A 61 -18.69 -2.87 4.06
CA TRP A 61 -19.14 -1.50 3.91
C TRP A 61 -20.47 -1.41 3.18
N GLY A 62 -21.55 -1.74 3.85
CA GLY A 62 -22.89 -1.59 3.29
C GLY A 62 -23.17 -2.45 2.04
N ASN A 63 -24.39 -2.34 1.54
CA ASN A 63 -24.90 -3.02 0.35
C ASN A 63 -25.51 -2.02 -0.65
N GLY A 64 -25.07 -0.76 -0.63
CA GLY A 64 -25.54 0.27 -1.55
C GLY A 64 -25.03 0.08 -2.98
N THR A 65 -25.66 0.77 -3.93
CA THR A 65 -25.21 0.79 -5.32
C THR A 65 -23.83 1.43 -5.45
N LEU A 66 -22.92 0.76 -6.11
CA LEU A 66 -21.56 1.22 -6.35
C LEU A 66 -21.43 1.90 -7.71
N CYS A 67 -20.47 2.81 -7.80
CA CYS A 67 -19.98 3.37 -9.07
C CYS A 67 -18.46 3.54 -8.98
N TYR A 68 -17.79 3.74 -10.11
CA TYR A 68 -16.38 4.14 -10.08
C TYR A 68 -16.23 5.49 -9.42
N ALA A 69 -15.25 5.62 -8.54
CA ALA A 69 -14.89 6.89 -7.94
C ALA A 69 -14.41 7.87 -9.03
N THR A 70 -14.81 9.12 -8.91
CA THR A 70 -14.31 10.20 -9.76
C THR A 70 -12.83 10.46 -9.47
N GLU A 71 -12.12 11.10 -10.40
CA GLU A 71 -10.70 11.44 -10.18
C GLU A 71 -10.46 12.29 -8.93
N LYS A 72 -11.41 13.17 -8.58
CA LYS A 72 -11.34 13.96 -7.34
C LYS A 72 -11.47 13.08 -6.08
N GLU A 73 -12.35 12.10 -6.11
CA GLU A 73 -12.52 11.15 -4.99
C GLU A 73 -11.31 10.23 -4.84
N LYS A 74 -10.75 9.74 -5.94
CA LYS A 74 -9.52 8.95 -5.93
C LYS A 74 -8.37 9.76 -5.34
N GLN A 75 -8.20 11.02 -5.80
CA GLN A 75 -7.16 11.91 -5.29
C GLN A 75 -7.34 12.14 -3.80
N LEU A 76 -8.57 12.43 -3.34
CA LEU A 76 -8.87 12.60 -1.92
C LEU A 76 -8.47 11.37 -1.09
N LEU A 77 -8.80 10.16 -1.57
CA LEU A 77 -8.40 8.92 -0.89
C LEU A 77 -6.88 8.80 -0.77
N PHE A 78 -6.16 9.01 -1.88
CA PHE A 78 -4.70 8.89 -1.88
C PHE A 78 -4.01 9.98 -1.05
N ASP A 79 -4.51 11.20 -1.06
CA ASP A 79 -3.98 12.29 -0.23
C ASP A 79 -4.16 11.95 1.27
N LYS A 80 -5.32 11.44 1.66
CA LYS A 80 -5.59 11.01 3.03
C LYS A 80 -4.75 9.79 3.45
N MET A 81 -4.52 8.86 2.53
CA MET A 81 -3.58 7.75 2.76
C MET A 81 -2.17 8.28 3.00
N LYS A 82 -1.70 9.19 2.15
CA LYS A 82 -0.37 9.80 2.26
C LYS A 82 -0.18 10.58 3.56
N GLU A 83 -1.20 11.35 4.00
CA GLU A 83 -1.19 12.04 5.30
C GLU A 83 -0.94 11.08 6.47
N GLN A 84 -1.37 9.83 6.35
CA GLN A 84 -1.15 8.78 7.36
C GLN A 84 0.07 7.89 7.07
N GLY A 85 0.90 8.28 6.12
CA GLY A 85 2.08 7.50 5.74
C GLY A 85 1.74 6.16 5.08
N LEU A 86 0.60 6.09 4.38
CA LEU A 86 0.12 4.89 3.69
C LEU A 86 0.12 5.10 2.18
N GLN A 87 0.32 4.02 1.44
CA GLN A 87 0.17 3.94 -0.02
C GLN A 87 -0.53 2.65 -0.44
N TRP A 88 -1.11 2.67 -1.62
CA TRP A 88 -1.69 1.50 -2.25
C TRP A 88 -0.70 0.86 -3.23
N ASN A 89 -0.39 -0.41 -3.02
CA ASN A 89 0.35 -1.23 -3.97
C ASN A 89 -0.65 -2.03 -4.82
N ALA A 90 -0.86 -1.59 -6.06
CA ALA A 90 -1.86 -2.20 -6.95
C ALA A 90 -1.44 -3.58 -7.47
N GLU A 91 -0.13 -3.86 -7.57
CA GLU A 91 0.39 -5.16 -8.00
C GLU A 91 0.20 -6.23 -6.93
N GLU A 92 0.57 -5.89 -5.69
CA GLU A 92 0.49 -6.78 -4.53
C GLU A 92 -0.91 -6.75 -3.87
N LYS A 93 -1.80 -5.85 -4.31
CA LYS A 93 -3.15 -5.62 -3.76
C LYS A 93 -3.15 -5.49 -2.24
N ARG A 94 -2.32 -4.60 -1.74
CA ARG A 94 -2.21 -4.32 -0.31
C ARG A 94 -1.95 -2.85 -0.01
N VAL A 95 -2.36 -2.45 1.19
CA VAL A 95 -1.99 -1.14 1.75
C VAL A 95 -0.64 -1.29 2.44
N GLU A 96 0.29 -0.41 2.12
CA GLU A 96 1.65 -0.40 2.66
C GLU A 96 1.95 0.93 3.36
N LYS A 97 2.87 0.91 4.31
CA LYS A 97 3.46 2.13 4.82
C LYS A 97 4.38 2.75 3.78
N ILE A 98 4.27 4.06 3.58
CA ILE A 98 5.22 4.80 2.75
C ILE A 98 6.61 4.63 3.39
N ARG A 99 7.56 4.14 2.61
CA ARG A 99 8.93 4.01 3.07
C ARG A 99 9.56 5.40 3.18
N TRP A 100 10.31 5.60 4.26
CA TRP A 100 11.10 6.82 4.41
C TRP A 100 12.12 6.94 3.28
N ARG A 101 12.31 8.15 2.79
CA ARG A 101 13.35 8.52 1.84
C ARG A 101 14.02 9.81 2.29
N ALA A 102 15.35 9.84 2.23
CA ALA A 102 16.14 11.01 2.56
C ALA A 102 15.86 12.16 1.57
N GLY A 103 15.96 13.38 2.05
CA GLY A 103 16.02 14.55 1.18
C GLY A 103 17.34 14.61 0.41
N VAL A 104 17.40 15.39 -0.68
CA VAL A 104 18.62 15.58 -1.46
C VAL A 104 19.74 16.13 -0.56
N GLY A 105 20.90 15.46 -0.57
CA GLY A 105 22.04 15.78 0.28
C GLY A 105 21.97 15.22 1.70
N GLU A 106 20.86 14.57 2.10
CA GLU A 106 20.80 13.84 3.35
C GLU A 106 21.36 12.44 3.19
N SER A 107 22.01 11.93 4.22
CA SER A 107 22.59 10.58 4.21
C SER A 107 21.56 9.52 4.52
N PHE A 108 21.69 8.38 3.88
CA PHE A 108 20.98 7.14 4.22
C PHE A 108 21.95 5.96 4.26
N TYR A 109 21.52 4.85 4.86
CA TYR A 109 22.33 3.64 4.98
C TYR A 109 21.78 2.54 4.09
N PHE A 110 22.67 1.69 3.57
CA PHE A 110 22.32 0.52 2.78
C PHE A 110 23.29 -0.63 3.06
N ILE A 111 22.92 -1.82 2.61
CA ILE A 111 23.71 -3.04 2.78
C ILE A 111 24.30 -3.42 1.43
N ASN A 112 25.61 -3.62 1.35
CA ASN A 112 26.29 -4.07 0.13
C ASN A 112 26.21 -5.61 -0.03
N SER A 113 26.78 -6.13 -1.11
CA SER A 113 26.82 -7.57 -1.42
C SER A 113 27.61 -8.40 -0.39
N SER A 114 28.50 -7.79 0.38
CA SER A 114 29.27 -8.43 1.45
C SER A 114 28.56 -8.35 2.81
N LEU A 115 27.34 -7.84 2.85
CA LEU A 115 26.55 -7.58 4.07
C LEU A 115 27.20 -6.54 5.01
N ASP A 116 27.98 -5.60 4.44
CA ASP A 116 28.47 -4.44 5.18
C ASP A 116 27.48 -3.29 5.08
N VAL A 117 27.36 -2.52 6.16
CA VAL A 117 26.53 -1.32 6.21
C VAL A 117 27.35 -0.12 5.74
N LEU A 118 26.93 0.46 4.63
CA LEU A 118 27.51 1.66 4.04
C LEU A 118 26.52 2.83 4.13
N ASN A 119 27.00 4.05 3.93
CA ASN A 119 26.16 5.23 3.79
C ASN A 119 26.56 6.05 2.56
N ILE A 120 25.56 6.66 1.93
CA ILE A 120 25.73 7.63 0.85
C ILE A 120 24.71 8.75 1.01
N GLU A 121 24.91 9.85 0.29
CA GLU A 121 23.95 10.95 0.21
C GLU A 121 22.91 10.69 -0.87
N GLU A 122 21.66 11.05 -0.59
CA GLU A 122 20.57 11.00 -1.57
C GLU A 122 20.79 12.04 -2.67
N CYS A 123 20.84 11.60 -3.90
CA CYS A 123 21.04 12.46 -5.08
C CYS A 123 20.05 12.15 -6.21
N TRP A 124 18.97 11.40 -5.91
CA TRP A 124 17.97 10.98 -6.89
C TRP A 124 18.56 10.25 -8.11
N SER A 125 19.67 9.56 -7.90
CA SER A 125 20.27 8.71 -8.92
C SER A 125 19.52 7.38 -9.07
N ILE A 126 19.75 6.70 -10.19
CA ILE A 126 19.22 5.37 -10.43
C ILE A 126 19.58 4.42 -9.29
N LEU A 127 20.82 4.48 -8.78
CA LEU A 127 21.25 3.65 -7.64
C LEU A 127 20.40 3.92 -6.38
N CYS A 128 20.13 5.19 -6.05
CA CYS A 128 19.28 5.54 -4.91
C CYS A 128 17.85 5.01 -5.09
N ASP A 129 17.31 5.09 -6.31
CA ASP A 129 15.99 4.57 -6.66
C ASP A 129 15.93 3.04 -6.53
N GLU A 130 16.93 2.32 -7.04
CA GLU A 130 17.03 0.87 -6.94
C GLU A 130 17.15 0.41 -5.49
N LEU A 131 17.99 1.04 -4.67
CA LEU A 131 18.15 0.72 -3.26
C LEU A 131 16.83 0.95 -2.48
N ASN A 132 16.13 2.06 -2.74
CA ASN A 132 14.85 2.35 -2.12
C ASN A 132 13.78 1.34 -2.54
N SER A 133 13.67 1.03 -3.83
CA SER A 133 12.70 0.08 -4.36
C SER A 133 12.93 -1.33 -3.84
N ALA A 134 14.19 -1.77 -3.76
CA ALA A 134 14.57 -3.07 -3.20
C ALA A 134 14.36 -3.17 -1.68
N GLY A 135 14.06 -2.06 -0.99
CA GLY A 135 13.95 -2.03 0.47
C GLY A 135 15.29 -2.04 1.20
N ASN A 136 16.39 -1.83 0.48
CA ASN A 136 17.75 -1.71 1.02
C ASN A 136 18.10 -0.23 1.26
N TYR A 137 17.27 0.46 2.05
CA TYR A 137 17.34 1.89 2.25
C TYR A 137 16.90 2.22 3.68
N PHE A 138 17.82 2.62 4.54
CA PHE A 138 17.59 2.74 5.98
C PHE A 138 17.90 4.15 6.47
N HIS A 139 17.04 4.66 7.34
CA HIS A 139 17.21 5.97 7.96
C HIS A 139 18.40 6.00 8.93
N THR A 140 18.63 4.90 9.66
CA THR A 140 19.71 4.83 10.67
C THR A 140 20.62 3.62 10.43
N LYS A 141 21.87 3.76 10.89
CA LYS A 141 22.84 2.67 10.84
C LYS A 141 22.40 1.45 11.65
N GLU A 142 21.69 1.68 12.74
CA GLU A 142 21.17 0.63 13.62
C GLU A 142 20.09 -0.20 12.92
N GLN A 143 19.20 0.45 12.15
CA GLN A 143 18.21 -0.24 11.32
C GLN A 143 18.87 -1.14 10.25
N ALA A 144 19.90 -0.61 9.59
CA ALA A 144 20.66 -1.38 8.60
C ALA A 144 21.40 -2.58 9.24
N LYS A 145 22.01 -2.40 10.41
CA LYS A 145 22.67 -3.49 11.14
C LYS A 145 21.69 -4.58 11.58
N GLU A 146 20.51 -4.21 12.05
CA GLU A 146 19.46 -5.16 12.41
C GLU A 146 18.98 -5.94 11.18
N ALA A 147 18.85 -5.27 10.03
CA ALA A 147 18.50 -5.94 8.77
C ALA A 147 19.59 -6.95 8.35
N VAL A 148 20.88 -6.57 8.44
CA VAL A 148 22.01 -7.52 8.19
C VAL A 148 21.90 -8.76 9.07
N LYS A 149 21.61 -8.59 10.37
CA LYS A 149 21.46 -9.71 11.28
C LYS A 149 20.37 -10.68 10.82
N ARG A 150 19.21 -10.14 10.48
CA ARG A 150 18.06 -10.95 9.97
C ARG A 150 18.36 -11.65 8.66
N VAL A 151 19.04 -10.97 7.73
CA VAL A 151 19.45 -11.58 6.46
C VAL A 151 20.40 -12.77 6.72
N LYS A 152 21.40 -12.60 7.60
CA LYS A 152 22.30 -13.70 7.98
C LYS A 152 21.56 -14.87 8.61
N GLU A 153 20.62 -14.62 9.50
CA GLU A 153 19.79 -15.65 10.13
C GLU A 153 18.97 -16.45 9.09
N VAL A 154 18.40 -15.76 8.08
CA VAL A 154 17.64 -16.41 7.00
C VAL A 154 18.58 -17.24 6.13
N LEU A 155 19.76 -16.72 5.75
CA LEU A 155 20.73 -17.46 4.95
C LEU A 155 21.23 -18.71 5.69
N CYS A 156 21.58 -18.61 6.97
CA CYS A 156 21.99 -19.77 7.77
C CYS A 156 20.91 -20.84 7.81
N LYS A 157 19.66 -20.46 8.08
CA LYS A 157 18.55 -21.42 8.07
C LYS A 157 18.37 -22.11 6.72
N TYR A 158 18.46 -21.34 5.64
CA TYR A 158 18.34 -21.92 4.29
C TYR A 158 19.44 -22.93 4.02
N HIS A 159 20.70 -22.64 4.38
CA HIS A 159 21.80 -23.60 4.23
C HIS A 159 21.61 -24.86 5.09
N GLU A 160 21.12 -24.71 6.31
CA GLU A 160 20.76 -25.87 7.16
C GLU A 160 19.67 -26.74 6.50
N GLU A 161 18.65 -26.13 5.90
CA GLU A 161 17.53 -26.81 5.22
C GLU A 161 17.98 -27.60 3.97
N ILE A 162 18.94 -27.07 3.20
CA ILE A 162 19.46 -27.73 1.99
C ILE A 162 20.65 -28.67 2.28
N GLY A 163 21.14 -28.69 3.52
CA GLY A 163 22.23 -29.60 3.95
C GLY A 163 23.62 -29.18 3.51
N GLU A 164 23.86 -27.88 3.34
CA GLU A 164 25.17 -27.29 3.02
C GLU A 164 25.78 -26.54 4.22
#